data_b5127cb96dcb62a688a05d055bac0e83
#
_entry.id   b5127cb96dcb62a688a05d055bac0e83
#
_cell.length_a   1.000
_cell.length_b   1.000
_cell.length_c   1.000
_cell.angle_alpha   90.00
_cell.angle_beta   90.00
_cell.angle_gamma   90.00
#
_symmetry.space_group_name_H-M   'P 1'
#
loop_
_entity.id
_entity.type
_entity.pdbx_description
1 polymer ?
#
loop_
_entity_poly.entity_id
_entity_poly.type
_entity_poly.pdbx_seq_one_letter_code
_entity_poly.pdbx_strand_id
1 'polypeptide(L)'
;MKRGSFAAGFLTCLLLAGVTTTAYAAGIMAERSHHRIVVDGKEVQMEAYVINGNNYVKLRDIGEQVGFNVCWDSDAKCVQVESKKPYTGEA
;
A
#
# COMPACT_ATOMS: atom_id res chain seq x y z
N MET A 1 51.71 -10.66 -3.63
CA MET A 1 50.77 -10.23 -3.27
C MET A 1 49.39 -10.66 -3.59
N LYS A 2 49.23 -11.87 -3.25
CA LYS A 2 47.96 -12.54 -3.43
C LYS A 2 46.86 -11.92 -2.63
N ARG A 3 47.19 -11.27 -1.55
CA ARG A 3 46.20 -10.63 -0.69
C ARG A 3 45.43 -9.52 -1.40
N GLY A 4 46.12 -8.72 -2.19
CA GLY A 4 45.50 -7.63 -2.90
C GLY A 4 44.45 -8.10 -3.89
N SER A 5 44.82 -9.15 -4.63
CA SER A 5 43.88 -9.69 -5.63
C SER A 5 42.64 -10.29 -4.96
N PHE A 6 42.86 -10.97 -3.86
CA PHE A 6 41.75 -11.56 -3.13
C PHE A 6 40.77 -10.50 -2.60
N ALA A 7 41.32 -9.43 -2.03
CA ALA A 7 40.47 -8.36 -1.51
C ALA A 7 39.66 -7.69 -2.61
N ALA A 8 40.26 -7.50 -3.77
CA ALA A 8 39.54 -6.88 -4.89
C ALA A 8 38.35 -7.73 -5.35
N GLY A 9 38.55 -9.05 -5.41
CA GLY A 9 37.47 -9.94 -5.79
C GLY A 9 36.34 -9.93 -4.79
N PHE A 10 36.67 -9.88 -3.53
CA PHE A 10 35.67 -9.84 -2.48
C PHE A 10 34.81 -8.58 -2.55
N LEU A 11 35.41 -7.43 -2.79
CA LEU A 11 34.67 -6.20 -2.95
C LEU A 11 33.72 -6.24 -4.13
N THR A 12 34.14 -6.83 -5.23
CA THR A 12 33.28 -6.97 -6.39
C THR A 12 32.04 -7.78 -6.09
N CYS A 13 32.18 -8.86 -5.34
CA CYS A 13 31.04 -9.68 -4.94
C CYS A 13 30.06 -8.92 -4.07
N LEU A 14 30.57 -8.11 -3.16
CA LEU A 14 29.71 -7.31 -2.31
C LEU A 14 28.89 -6.30 -3.08
N LEU A 15 29.49 -5.68 -4.08
CA LEU A 15 28.78 -4.72 -4.92
C LEU A 15 27.66 -5.39 -5.69
N LEU A 16 27.91 -6.56 -6.24
CA LEU A 16 26.89 -7.31 -6.96
C LEU A 16 25.72 -7.70 -6.06
N ALA A 17 26.04 -8.14 -4.84
CA ALA A 17 25.01 -8.50 -3.89
C ALA A 17 24.14 -7.30 -3.54
N GLY A 18 24.73 -6.12 -3.37
CA GLY A 18 24.00 -4.90 -3.09
C GLY A 18 23.03 -4.54 -4.20
N VAL A 19 23.47 -4.63 -5.44
CA VAL A 19 22.63 -4.33 -6.60
C VAL A 19 21.43 -5.29 -6.66
N THR A 20 21.70 -6.58 -6.44
CA THR A 20 20.63 -7.58 -6.46
C THR A 20 19.58 -7.30 -5.39
N THR A 21 20.03 -6.95 -4.18
CA THR A 21 19.13 -6.62 -3.09
C THR A 21 18.25 -5.43 -3.44
N THR A 22 18.81 -4.41 -4.07
CA THR A 22 18.05 -3.24 -4.48
C THR A 22 16.93 -3.62 -5.45
N ALA A 23 17.20 -4.54 -6.38
CA ALA A 23 16.20 -4.98 -7.34
C ALA A 23 15.00 -5.63 -6.66
N TYR A 24 15.21 -6.37 -5.59
CA TYR A 24 14.11 -6.99 -4.85
C TYR A 24 13.35 -6.03 -3.97
N ALA A 25 13.95 -4.90 -3.64
CA ALA A 25 13.26 -3.88 -2.85
C ALA A 25 12.28 -3.09 -3.67
N ALA A 26 12.29 -3.24 -4.99
CA ALA A 26 11.36 -2.54 -5.85
C ALA A 26 9.93 -3.02 -5.58
N GLY A 27 9.04 -2.09 -5.38
CA GLY A 27 7.64 -2.36 -5.11
C GLY A 27 6.86 -1.08 -5.32
N ILE A 28 5.60 -1.10 -4.92
CA ILE A 28 4.76 0.09 -4.99
C ILE A 28 5.09 0.99 -3.81
N MET A 29 5.52 2.21 -4.09
CA MET A 29 5.80 3.21 -3.06
C MET A 29 4.53 3.97 -2.74
N ALA A 30 4.12 3.92 -1.47
CA ALA A 30 2.95 4.62 -0.98
C ALA A 30 3.40 5.64 0.07
N GLU A 31 3.09 6.89 -0.16
CA GLU A 31 3.40 7.96 0.78
C GLU A 31 2.13 8.40 1.49
N ARG A 32 2.25 8.70 2.79
CA ARG A 32 1.11 9.18 3.54
C ARG A 32 0.60 10.49 2.93
N SER A 33 -0.68 10.53 2.62
CA SER A 33 -1.30 11.72 2.06
C SER A 33 -1.67 12.69 3.19
N HIS A 34 -1.42 13.98 2.95
CA HIS A 34 -1.83 15.03 3.88
C HIS A 34 -2.97 15.87 3.30
N HIS A 35 -3.56 15.41 2.22
CA HIS A 35 -4.68 16.10 1.60
C HIS A 35 -5.93 15.94 2.45
N ARG A 36 -6.74 16.98 2.48
CA ARG A 36 -8.04 16.92 3.15
C ARG A 36 -8.99 16.06 2.32
N ILE A 37 -9.78 15.25 3.00
CA ILE A 37 -10.81 14.43 2.36
C ILE A 37 -12.15 14.95 2.84
N VAL A 38 -12.99 15.32 1.87
CA VAL A 38 -14.31 15.88 2.16
C VAL A 38 -15.34 14.96 1.51
N VAL A 39 -16.29 14.48 2.31
CA VAL A 39 -17.37 13.63 1.84
C VAL A 39 -18.68 14.39 2.05
N ASP A 40 -19.38 14.68 0.95
CA ASP A 40 -20.65 15.42 0.98
C ASP A 40 -20.54 16.74 1.76
N GLY A 41 -19.46 17.47 1.50
CA GLY A 41 -19.24 18.76 2.13
C GLY A 41 -18.72 18.72 3.55
N LYS A 42 -18.50 17.53 4.10
CA LYS A 42 -18.02 17.36 5.48
C LYS A 42 -16.62 16.78 5.47
N GLU A 43 -15.71 17.41 6.18
CA GLU A 43 -14.34 16.92 6.29
C GLU A 43 -14.31 15.69 7.20
N VAL A 44 -13.66 14.63 6.71
CA VAL A 44 -13.56 13.37 7.42
C VAL A 44 -12.10 13.00 7.63
N GLN A 45 -11.84 12.27 8.72
CA GLN A 45 -10.51 11.79 9.03
C GLN A 45 -10.37 10.38 8.50
N MET A 46 -9.54 10.23 7.48
CA MET A 46 -9.23 8.93 6.89
C MET A 46 -7.75 8.83 6.60
N GLU A 47 -7.22 7.65 6.79
CA GLU A 47 -5.86 7.34 6.40
C GLU A 47 -5.82 7.19 4.88
N ALA A 48 -5.02 8.02 4.25
CA ALA A 48 -4.90 8.03 2.80
C ALA A 48 -3.44 7.99 2.38
N TYR A 49 -3.19 7.43 1.20
CA TYR A 49 -1.86 7.31 0.65
C TYR A 49 -1.83 7.79 -0.79
N VAL A 50 -0.69 8.33 -1.19
CA VAL A 50 -0.46 8.74 -2.58
C VAL A 50 0.40 7.68 -3.25
N ILE A 51 -0.11 7.13 -4.34
CA ILE A 51 0.61 6.17 -5.17
C ILE A 51 0.52 6.67 -6.60
N ASN A 52 1.69 6.91 -7.22
CA ASN A 52 1.77 7.42 -8.59
C ASN A 52 0.89 8.66 -8.81
N GLY A 53 0.85 9.57 -7.82
CA GLY A 53 0.10 10.81 -7.92
C GLY A 53 -1.40 10.70 -7.65
N ASN A 54 -1.89 9.51 -7.32
CA ASN A 54 -3.30 9.29 -7.01
C ASN A 54 -3.50 9.04 -5.52
N ASN A 55 -4.61 9.49 -4.99
CA ASN A 55 -4.96 9.25 -3.59
C ASN A 55 -5.72 7.94 -3.45
N TYR A 56 -5.31 7.13 -2.47
CA TYR A 56 -5.92 5.84 -2.15
C TYR A 56 -6.37 5.83 -0.71
N VAL A 57 -7.55 5.31 -0.47
CA VAL A 57 -8.08 5.14 0.88
C VAL A 57 -8.62 3.73 1.02
N LYS A 58 -8.85 3.30 2.26
CA LYS A 58 -9.46 2.00 2.51
C LYS A 58 -10.92 2.04 2.07
N LEU A 59 -11.33 1.02 1.35
CA LEU A 59 -12.70 0.91 0.88
C LEU A 59 -13.71 0.90 2.04
N ARG A 60 -13.35 0.25 3.15
CA ARG A 60 -14.23 0.22 4.34
C ARG A 60 -14.39 1.59 4.97
N ASP A 61 -13.35 2.41 4.96
CA ASP A 61 -13.43 3.76 5.52
C ASP A 61 -14.41 4.61 4.72
N ILE A 62 -14.38 4.47 3.40
CA ILE A 62 -15.33 5.17 2.52
C ILE A 62 -16.74 4.64 2.77
N GLY A 63 -16.91 3.33 2.91
CA GLY A 63 -18.20 2.73 3.20
C GLY A 63 -18.81 3.26 4.49
N GLU A 64 -17.99 3.40 5.53
CA GLU A 64 -18.43 3.94 6.79
C GLU A 64 -18.89 5.39 6.66
N GLN A 65 -18.15 6.21 5.92
CA GLN A 65 -18.46 7.63 5.77
C GLN A 65 -19.66 7.90 4.86
N VAL A 66 -19.80 7.12 3.82
CA VAL A 66 -20.87 7.29 2.83
C VAL A 66 -22.13 6.51 3.21
N GLY A 67 -21.98 5.39 3.86
CA GLY A 67 -23.10 4.60 4.35
C GLY A 67 -23.42 3.37 3.53
N PHE A 68 -22.39 2.69 3.00
CA PHE A 68 -22.60 1.39 2.36
C PHE A 68 -21.78 0.32 3.07
N ASN A 69 -22.18 -0.93 2.88
CA ASN A 69 -21.49 -2.05 3.51
C ASN A 69 -20.39 -2.61 2.62
N VAL A 70 -19.31 -3.05 3.26
CA VAL A 70 -18.19 -3.72 2.60
C VAL A 70 -17.86 -4.96 3.41
N CYS A 71 -17.86 -6.12 2.77
CA CYS A 71 -17.54 -7.36 3.46
C CYS A 71 -16.68 -8.27 2.59
N TRP A 72 -16.05 -9.22 3.24
CA TRP A 72 -15.25 -10.24 2.57
C TRP A 72 -16.06 -11.50 2.42
N ASP A 73 -16.17 -11.99 1.20
CA ASP A 73 -16.82 -13.27 0.90
C ASP A 73 -15.74 -14.34 0.76
N SER A 74 -15.61 -15.19 1.78
CA SER A 74 -14.56 -16.21 1.80
C SER A 74 -14.83 -17.33 0.80
N ASP A 75 -16.07 -17.60 0.46
CA ASP A 75 -16.42 -18.64 -0.50
C ASP A 75 -16.09 -18.20 -1.93
N ALA A 76 -16.49 -17.00 -2.30
CA ALA A 76 -16.19 -16.45 -3.61
C ALA A 76 -14.80 -15.82 -3.67
N LYS A 77 -14.16 -15.62 -2.53
CA LYS A 77 -12.83 -14.97 -2.38
C LYS A 77 -12.81 -13.60 -3.03
N CYS A 78 -13.78 -12.78 -2.67
CA CYS A 78 -13.89 -11.43 -3.19
C CYS A 78 -14.40 -10.48 -2.14
N VAL A 79 -14.19 -9.19 -2.40
CA VAL A 79 -14.74 -8.12 -1.59
C VAL A 79 -16.10 -7.75 -2.18
N GLN A 80 -17.12 -7.78 -1.34
CA GLN A 80 -18.47 -7.40 -1.73
C GLN A 80 -18.76 -5.98 -1.26
N VAL A 81 -19.15 -5.14 -2.19
CA VAL A 81 -19.65 -3.80 -1.86
C VAL A 81 -21.17 -3.83 -2.00
N GLU A 82 -21.84 -3.65 -0.88
CA GLU A 82 -23.29 -3.70 -0.83
C GLU A 82 -23.83 -2.27 -0.71
N SER A 83 -24.01 -1.62 -1.83
CA SER A 83 -24.30 -0.19 -1.89
C SER A 83 -25.64 0.20 -1.26
N LYS A 84 -26.55 -0.75 -1.11
CA LYS A 84 -27.87 -0.50 -0.54
C LYS A 84 -28.03 -0.98 0.88
N LYS A 85 -26.98 -1.51 1.49
CA LYS A 85 -27.00 -1.95 2.88
C LYS A 85 -26.16 -1.02 3.73
N PRO A 86 -26.59 -0.74 4.96
CA PRO A 86 -25.80 0.12 5.84
C PRO A 86 -24.50 -0.54 6.25
N TYR A 87 -23.52 0.28 6.56
CA TYR A 87 -22.23 -0.20 7.01
C TYR A 87 -22.37 -0.86 8.39
N THR A 88 -21.92 -2.11 8.51
CA THR A 88 -22.00 -2.86 9.77
C THR A 88 -20.67 -2.97 10.49
N GLY A 89 -19.55 -2.73 9.78
CA GLY A 89 -18.23 -2.91 10.36
C GLY A 89 -17.74 -4.34 10.44
N GLU A 90 -18.49 -5.29 9.93
CA GLU A 90 -18.08 -6.70 9.91
C GLU A 90 -17.17 -6.99 8.74
N ALA A 91 -16.20 -7.88 8.98
CA ALA A 91 -15.24 -8.28 7.97
C ALA A 91 -15.83 -9.26 6.96
#